data_73a9115c04fad3f320835bb025636ef9
#
_entry.id   73a9115c04fad3f320835bb025636ef9
#
_cell.length_a   1.000
_cell.length_b   1.000
_cell.length_c   1.000
_cell.angle_alpha   90.00
_cell.angle_beta   90.00
_cell.angle_gamma   90.00
#
_symmetry.space_group_name_H-M   'P 1'
#
loop_
_entity.id
_entity.type
_entity.pdbx_description
1 polymer ?
#
loop_
_entity_poly.entity_id
_entity_poly.type
_entity_poly.pdbx_seq_one_letter_code
_entity_poly.pdbx_strand_id
1 'polypeptide(L)'
;MTTRASIWTAAAFAAAAAAAAENAAMPAAAQQTAADSDQTTIDRGKVTYAQKCSHCHGPNMVNAGTVTPDLRTFPDDRTRFVTTVQQGKNNRMPPWGDILNEEQIADIWAYVSSRRKP
;
A
#
# COMPACT_ATOMS: atom_id res chain seq x y z
N MET A 1 37.75 26.98 -73.14
CA MET A 1 38.12 26.24 -71.90
C MET A 1 37.01 26.43 -70.90
N THR A 2 36.20 25.42 -70.73
CA THR A 2 34.96 25.47 -69.94
C THR A 2 35.21 24.82 -68.60
N THR A 3 35.17 25.60 -67.56
CA THR A 3 35.24 25.07 -66.17
C THR A 3 33.82 24.87 -65.67
N ARG A 4 33.45 23.63 -65.48
CA ARG A 4 32.17 23.27 -64.86
C ARG A 4 32.30 23.37 -63.36
N ALA A 5 31.56 24.26 -62.75
CA ALA A 5 31.36 24.29 -61.32
C ALA A 5 30.24 23.28 -60.92
N SER A 6 30.62 22.27 -60.21
CA SER A 6 29.64 21.31 -59.62
C SER A 6 29.10 21.89 -58.32
N ILE A 7 27.81 22.15 -58.31
CA ILE A 7 27.09 22.58 -57.13
C ILE A 7 26.68 21.34 -56.32
N TRP A 8 27.30 21.10 -55.20
CA TRP A 8 26.89 20.10 -54.24
C TRP A 8 25.80 20.69 -53.36
N THR A 9 24.57 20.28 -53.56
CA THR A 9 23.49 20.57 -52.66
C THR A 9 23.56 19.56 -51.51
N ALA A 10 23.97 20.02 -50.36
CA ALA A 10 23.87 19.25 -49.13
C ALA A 10 22.41 19.26 -48.68
N ALA A 11 21.75 18.12 -48.79
CA ALA A 11 20.45 17.90 -48.19
C ALA A 11 20.66 17.65 -46.70
N ALA A 12 20.27 18.62 -45.88
CA ALA A 12 20.23 18.45 -44.45
C ALA A 12 18.96 17.65 -44.10
N PHE A 13 19.13 16.41 -43.74
CA PHE A 13 18.06 15.61 -43.13
C PHE A 13 17.96 16.03 -41.68
N ALA A 14 16.97 16.83 -41.37
CA ALA A 14 16.55 17.08 -39.98
C ALA A 14 15.81 15.80 -39.51
N ALA A 15 16.50 14.96 -38.74
CA ALA A 15 15.87 13.89 -38.03
C ALA A 15 15.08 14.48 -36.85
N ALA A 16 13.79 14.65 -37.02
CA ALA A 16 12.90 14.93 -35.89
C ALA A 16 12.83 13.68 -35.01
N ALA A 17 13.56 13.69 -33.92
CA ALA A 17 13.37 12.69 -32.87
C ALA A 17 12.04 12.98 -32.20
N ALA A 18 10.98 12.27 -32.59
CA ALA A 18 9.75 12.25 -31.83
C ALA A 18 10.03 11.48 -30.53
N ALA A 19 10.21 12.19 -29.44
CA ALA A 19 10.17 11.59 -28.12
C ALA A 19 8.74 11.12 -27.86
N ALA A 20 8.47 9.86 -28.11
CA ALA A 20 7.26 9.21 -27.66
C ALA A 20 7.33 9.13 -26.14
N ALA A 21 6.55 9.96 -25.44
CA ALA A 21 6.31 9.77 -24.02
C ALA A 21 5.50 8.48 -23.90
N GLU A 22 6.18 7.38 -23.60
CA GLU A 22 5.53 6.12 -23.27
C GLU A 22 4.89 6.30 -21.89
N ASN A 23 3.62 6.67 -21.87
CA ASN A 23 2.77 6.46 -20.73
C ASN A 23 2.62 4.95 -20.57
N ALA A 24 3.48 4.36 -19.76
CA ALA A 24 3.40 2.96 -19.42
C ALA A 24 2.20 2.76 -18.50
N ALA A 25 1.00 2.67 -19.08
CA ALA A 25 -0.16 2.15 -18.36
C ALA A 25 0.13 0.69 -18.01
N MET A 26 0.07 0.35 -16.72
CA MET A 26 0.23 -1.03 -16.27
C MET A 26 -0.81 -1.92 -16.97
N PRO A 27 -0.43 -3.08 -17.52
CA PRO A 27 -1.39 -3.99 -18.12
C PRO A 27 -2.44 -4.44 -17.09
N ALA A 28 -3.68 -4.61 -17.52
CA ALA A 28 -4.81 -4.98 -16.65
C ALA A 28 -4.53 -6.24 -15.81
N ALA A 29 -3.76 -7.20 -16.32
CA ALA A 29 -3.35 -8.40 -15.57
C ALA A 29 -2.44 -8.08 -14.38
N ALA A 30 -1.54 -7.09 -14.49
CA ALA A 30 -0.69 -6.66 -13.37
C ALA A 30 -1.49 -5.92 -12.30
N GLN A 31 -2.52 -5.19 -12.68
CA GLN A 31 -3.44 -4.52 -11.76
C GLN A 31 -4.31 -5.52 -10.99
N GLN A 32 -4.77 -6.60 -11.63
CA GLN A 32 -5.51 -7.68 -10.98
C GLN A 32 -4.66 -8.43 -9.95
N THR A 33 -3.42 -8.78 -10.30
CA THR A 33 -2.51 -9.47 -9.37
C THR A 33 -2.15 -8.62 -8.16
N ALA A 34 -2.00 -7.30 -8.31
CA ALA A 34 -1.78 -6.38 -7.19
C ALA A 34 -3.01 -6.31 -6.28
N ALA A 35 -4.22 -6.19 -6.85
CA ALA A 35 -5.47 -6.18 -6.09
C ALA A 35 -5.70 -7.50 -5.35
N ASP A 36 -5.40 -8.63 -5.96
CA ASP A 36 -5.48 -9.96 -5.35
C ASP A 36 -4.48 -10.10 -4.20
N SER A 37 -3.27 -9.55 -4.35
CA SER A 37 -2.25 -9.53 -3.29
C SER A 37 -2.68 -8.69 -2.10
N ASP A 38 -3.29 -7.52 -2.34
CA ASP A 38 -3.82 -6.66 -1.29
C ASP A 38 -4.97 -7.34 -0.54
N GLN A 39 -5.87 -7.99 -1.26
CA GLN A 39 -6.98 -8.72 -0.65
C GLN A 39 -6.49 -9.91 0.19
N THR A 40 -5.50 -10.65 -0.30
CA THR A 40 -4.89 -11.75 0.45
C THR A 40 -4.24 -11.25 1.75
N THR A 41 -3.56 -10.12 1.71
CA THR A 41 -2.96 -9.48 2.89
C THR A 41 -4.03 -9.06 3.90
N ILE A 42 -5.11 -8.46 3.43
CA ILE A 42 -6.26 -8.08 4.26
C ILE A 42 -6.89 -9.32 4.92
N ASP A 43 -7.06 -10.40 4.19
CA ASP A 43 -7.64 -11.64 4.70
C ASP A 43 -6.76 -12.30 5.77
N ARG A 44 -5.44 -12.33 5.59
CA ARG A 44 -4.51 -12.77 6.64
C ARG A 44 -4.60 -11.89 7.87
N GLY A 45 -4.64 -10.59 7.69
CA GLY A 45 -4.79 -9.62 8.78
C GLY A 45 -6.09 -9.80 9.54
N LYS A 46 -7.18 -10.08 8.84
CA LYS A 46 -8.48 -10.39 9.44
C LYS A 46 -8.42 -11.63 10.33
N VAL A 47 -7.76 -12.69 9.89
CA VAL A 47 -7.61 -13.92 10.68
C VAL A 47 -6.79 -13.66 11.94
N THR A 48 -5.64 -13.00 11.82
CA THR A 48 -4.79 -12.67 12.97
C THR A 48 -5.50 -11.72 13.95
N TYR A 49 -6.21 -10.73 13.41
CA TYR A 49 -7.04 -9.83 14.22
C TYR A 49 -8.10 -10.60 15.03
N ALA A 50 -8.82 -11.51 14.39
CA ALA A 50 -9.85 -12.31 15.06
C ALA A 50 -9.28 -13.14 16.21
N GLN A 51 -8.06 -13.64 16.07
CA GLN A 51 -7.41 -14.47 17.09
C GLN A 51 -6.81 -13.67 18.25
N LYS A 52 -6.28 -12.47 17.98
CA LYS A 52 -5.44 -11.73 18.92
C LYS A 52 -6.04 -10.42 19.42
N CYS A 53 -6.90 -9.80 18.68
CA CYS A 53 -7.36 -8.44 18.92
C CYS A 53 -8.87 -8.36 19.25
N SER A 54 -9.66 -9.27 18.71
CA SER A 54 -11.12 -9.20 18.77
C SER A 54 -11.71 -9.31 20.18
N HIS A 55 -11.00 -9.92 21.12
CA HIS A 55 -11.46 -10.03 22.51
C HIS A 55 -11.70 -8.66 23.15
N CYS A 56 -10.85 -7.69 22.84
CA CYS A 56 -10.93 -6.34 23.37
C CYS A 56 -11.56 -5.36 22.39
N HIS A 57 -11.15 -5.45 21.11
CA HIS A 57 -11.58 -4.51 20.07
C HIS A 57 -12.88 -4.93 19.36
N GLY A 58 -13.42 -6.08 19.70
CA GLY A 58 -14.64 -6.59 19.14
C GLY A 58 -14.48 -7.29 17.79
N PRO A 59 -15.37 -8.24 17.46
CA PRO A 59 -15.38 -8.87 16.15
C PRO A 59 -15.60 -7.82 15.06
N ASN A 60 -14.82 -7.92 14.00
CA ASN A 60 -14.83 -6.95 12.89
C ASN A 60 -14.58 -5.48 13.33
N MET A 61 -13.86 -5.26 14.43
CA MET A 61 -13.61 -3.95 15.04
C MET A 61 -14.86 -3.25 15.59
N VAL A 62 -15.96 -3.95 15.69
CA VAL A 62 -17.18 -3.42 16.30
C VAL A 62 -17.21 -3.85 17.76
N ASN A 63 -16.89 -2.94 18.66
CA ASN A 63 -17.01 -3.19 20.07
C ASN A 63 -18.35 -2.62 20.62
N ALA A 64 -18.75 -3.10 21.79
CA ALA A 64 -19.96 -2.62 22.45
C ALA A 64 -19.80 -1.24 23.09
N GLY A 65 -18.74 -0.52 22.76
CA GLY A 65 -18.59 0.89 23.06
C GLY A 65 -18.28 1.24 24.51
N THR A 66 -17.24 0.64 25.09
CA THR A 66 -16.90 1.01 26.45
C THR A 66 -15.51 1.63 26.58
N VAL A 67 -14.50 0.85 26.85
CA VAL A 67 -13.16 1.35 27.20
C VAL A 67 -12.20 1.26 26.04
N THR A 68 -12.45 0.32 25.14
CA THR A 68 -11.56 0.06 24.00
C THR A 68 -11.92 0.95 22.82
N PRO A 69 -10.98 1.73 22.28
CA PRO A 69 -11.26 2.60 21.14
C PRO A 69 -11.73 1.83 19.90
N ASP A 70 -12.59 2.46 19.12
CA ASP A 70 -12.99 1.95 17.81
C ASP A 70 -11.84 2.08 16.83
N LEU A 71 -11.26 0.96 16.40
CA LEU A 71 -10.12 0.95 15.49
C LEU A 71 -10.46 1.46 14.09
N ARG A 72 -11.74 1.50 13.72
CA ARG A 72 -12.18 2.05 12.44
C ARG A 72 -11.99 3.56 12.35
N THR A 73 -11.83 4.23 13.50
CA THR A 73 -11.52 5.67 13.59
C THR A 73 -10.04 5.94 13.83
N PHE A 74 -9.21 4.92 13.87
CA PHE A 74 -7.77 5.10 14.04
C PHE A 74 -7.19 5.90 12.87
N PRO A 75 -6.34 6.90 13.13
CA PRO A 75 -5.79 7.72 12.07
C PRO A 75 -4.91 6.91 11.12
N ASP A 76 -4.69 7.45 9.91
CA ASP A 76 -3.81 6.84 8.92
C ASP A 76 -2.33 7.07 9.29
N ASP A 77 -1.93 6.47 10.37
CA ASP A 77 -0.59 6.55 10.95
C ASP A 77 -0.07 5.14 11.25
N ARG A 78 0.55 4.54 10.25
CA ARG A 78 1.09 3.19 10.36
C ARG A 78 2.15 3.07 11.45
N THR A 79 3.04 4.03 11.57
CA THR A 79 4.11 4.01 12.57
C THR A 79 3.55 3.97 13.98
N ARG A 80 2.57 4.82 14.25
CA ARG A 80 1.86 4.84 15.54
C ARG A 80 1.14 3.51 15.81
N PHE A 81 0.49 2.95 14.80
CA PHE A 81 -0.17 1.65 14.91
C PHE A 81 0.82 0.54 15.29
N VAL A 82 1.89 0.39 14.52
CA VAL A 82 2.92 -0.64 14.75
C VAL A 82 3.53 -0.50 16.14
N THR A 83 3.92 0.70 16.52
CA THR A 83 4.50 0.97 17.85
C THR A 83 3.53 0.60 18.98
N THR A 84 2.26 0.98 18.85
CA THR A 84 1.23 0.65 19.84
C THR A 84 1.02 -0.85 19.96
N VAL A 85 0.96 -1.58 18.86
CA VAL A 85 0.79 -3.03 18.88
C VAL A 85 2.01 -3.72 19.51
N GLN A 86 3.20 -3.27 19.17
CA GLN A 86 4.44 -3.86 19.70
C GLN A 86 4.65 -3.60 21.19
N GLN A 87 4.35 -2.42 21.66
CA GLN A 87 4.67 -1.96 23.02
C GLN A 87 3.47 -2.02 23.97
N GLY A 88 2.26 -2.16 23.45
CA GLY A 88 1.04 -2.04 24.24
C GLY A 88 0.72 -0.59 24.58
N LYS A 89 -0.35 -0.38 25.34
CA LYS A 89 -0.80 0.96 25.73
C LYS A 89 -1.50 0.96 27.08
N ASN A 90 -1.10 1.88 27.95
CA ASN A 90 -1.78 2.22 29.20
C ASN A 90 -2.01 1.02 30.15
N ASN A 91 -1.16 0.01 30.13
CA ASN A 91 -1.32 -1.25 30.88
C ASN A 91 -2.66 -1.97 30.65
N ARG A 92 -3.40 -1.61 29.61
CA ARG A 92 -4.68 -2.23 29.24
C ARG A 92 -4.56 -3.02 27.96
N MET A 93 -3.87 -2.49 26.97
CA MET A 93 -3.51 -3.23 25.77
C MET A 93 -2.14 -3.87 25.99
N PRO A 94 -2.03 -5.20 26.00
CA PRO A 94 -0.74 -5.87 26.18
C PRO A 94 0.19 -5.65 24.98
N PRO A 95 1.50 -5.72 25.18
CA PRO A 95 2.46 -5.67 24.08
C PRO A 95 2.44 -6.98 23.28
N TRP A 96 2.46 -6.87 21.96
CA TRP A 96 2.43 -8.01 21.04
C TRP A 96 3.74 -8.20 20.25
N GLY A 97 4.74 -7.35 20.49
CA GLY A 97 5.99 -7.38 19.74
C GLY A 97 6.76 -8.68 19.80
N ASP A 98 6.64 -9.46 20.88
CA ASP A 98 7.28 -10.76 21.05
C ASP A 98 6.43 -11.93 20.52
N ILE A 99 5.17 -11.69 20.20
CA ILE A 99 4.20 -12.72 19.79
C ILE A 99 3.92 -12.64 18.30
N LEU A 100 3.80 -11.42 17.77
CA LEU A 100 3.54 -11.14 16.35
C LEU A 100 4.80 -10.63 15.67
N ASN A 101 5.12 -11.18 14.51
CA ASN A 101 6.19 -10.66 13.68
C ASN A 101 5.74 -9.41 12.90
N GLU A 102 6.67 -8.73 12.26
CA GLU A 102 6.40 -7.49 11.52
C GLU A 102 5.42 -7.70 10.37
N GLU A 103 5.48 -8.84 9.69
CA GLU A 103 4.55 -9.18 8.60
C GLU A 103 3.12 -9.33 9.11
N GLN A 104 2.94 -10.04 10.22
CA GLN A 104 1.63 -10.20 10.84
C GLN A 104 1.03 -8.87 11.28
N ILE A 105 1.83 -7.98 11.84
CA ILE A 105 1.39 -6.63 12.23
C ILE A 105 1.04 -5.81 10.99
N ALA A 106 1.82 -5.92 9.92
CA ALA A 106 1.52 -5.26 8.65
C ALA A 106 0.22 -5.77 8.03
N ASP A 107 -0.04 -7.07 8.11
CA ASP A 107 -1.30 -7.68 7.65
C ASP A 107 -2.50 -7.15 8.45
N ILE A 108 -2.37 -7.05 9.78
CA ILE A 108 -3.42 -6.46 10.62
C ILE A 108 -3.64 -4.99 10.26
N TRP A 109 -2.59 -4.23 10.01
CA TRP A 109 -2.71 -2.84 9.55
C TRP A 109 -3.49 -2.73 8.23
N ALA A 110 -3.22 -3.62 7.28
CA ALA A 110 -3.97 -3.67 6.02
C ALA A 110 -5.46 -3.94 6.27
N TYR A 111 -5.78 -4.86 7.16
CA TYR A 111 -7.16 -5.14 7.54
C TYR A 111 -7.83 -3.96 8.24
N VAL A 112 -7.20 -3.36 9.22
CA VAL A 112 -7.72 -2.18 9.94
C VAL A 112 -7.94 -1.02 8.97
N SER A 113 -6.98 -0.77 8.07
CA SER A 113 -7.08 0.29 7.07
C SER A 113 -8.23 0.06 6.09
N SER A 114 -8.51 -1.20 5.73
CA SER A 114 -9.61 -1.57 4.83
C SER A 114 -11.00 -1.26 5.40
N ARG A 115 -11.12 -1.14 6.71
CA ARG A 115 -12.39 -0.89 7.42
C ARG A 115 -12.49 0.51 8.01
N ARG A 116 -11.57 1.40 7.67
CA ARG A 116 -11.58 2.77 8.20
C ARG A 116 -12.89 3.47 7.83
N LYS A 117 -13.47 4.13 8.81
CA LYS A 117 -14.62 5.00 8.59
C LYS A 117 -14.19 6.29 7.89
N PRO A 118 -14.98 6.80 6.96
CA PRO A 118 -14.73 8.10 6.34
C PRO A 118 -14.79 9.25 7.35
#